data_3665a66248ffa29864c93cc293c34ff0
#
_entry.id   3665a66248ffa29864c93cc293c34ff0
#
_cell.length_a   1.000
_cell.length_b   1.000
_cell.length_c   1.000
_cell.angle_alpha   90.00
_cell.angle_beta   90.00
_cell.angle_gamma   90.00
#
_symmetry.space_group_name_H-M   'P 1'
#
loop_
_entity.id
_entity.type
_entity.pdbx_description
1 polymer ?
#
loop_
_entity_poly.entity_id
_entity_poly.type
_entity_poly.pdbx_seq_one_letter_code
_entity_poly.pdbx_strand_id
1 'polypeptide(L)'
;DGMTGYVEKNEQINSTDTNTSNFGAKVFKISRDPAGSRLTYLKVTSGTLKVKDTLTGIAGKQQSKKESDLAQDRSETVMNSWEEKVNQIRIYSGEKYEMVQEAKSGMVCAVTGLNYTYPGEGLGIECDSEAPALEPVLSYKIELPEGCDVHKMLGNLRILEEEDPMLKIVWNEELGEIHAKLMGAVQIEILKSLIKDRFGVDVEFDTGNIVYKETIQNTVEGVGHFEPLRHYAEVHLKMEPGERGSGIVIGTDCSEDMLDKNWQRLILTHLLEKEHRGVLTGSVITDMKITLTAGRAHLKHTEGGDFRQATYRAVRQGLMQAESILLE
;
A
#
# COMPACT_ATOMS: atom_id res chain seq x y z
N ASP A 1 9.98 39.46 -15.51
CA ASP A 1 8.78 39.50 -16.39
C ASP A 1 8.40 38.06 -16.76
N GLY A 2 7.24 37.61 -16.30
CA GLY A 2 6.71 36.28 -16.69
C GLY A 2 5.91 35.57 -15.62
N MET A 3 5.13 36.28 -14.80
CA MET A 3 4.01 35.75 -14.06
C MET A 3 2.72 36.07 -14.81
N THR A 4 2.12 35.08 -15.44
CA THR A 4 0.69 35.01 -15.86
C THR A 4 0.43 33.59 -16.27
N GLY A 5 -0.47 32.90 -15.64
CA GLY A 5 -1.84 32.73 -15.73
C GLY A 5 -2.24 31.35 -15.32
N TYR A 6 -2.70 31.13 -14.12
CA TYR A 6 -3.70 30.10 -13.84
C TYR A 6 -5.02 30.83 -13.62
N VAL A 7 -5.80 30.94 -14.67
CA VAL A 7 -7.17 31.44 -14.62
C VAL A 7 -8.12 30.29 -14.89
N GLU A 8 -8.89 29.98 -13.88
CA GLU A 8 -10.28 29.51 -13.83
C GLU A 8 -10.88 28.86 -15.09
N LYS A 9 -11.25 27.60 -14.96
CA LYS A 9 -12.46 27.07 -15.60
C LYS A 9 -13.52 26.82 -14.55
N ASN A 10 -14.33 27.84 -14.32
CA ASN A 10 -15.63 27.72 -13.71
C ASN A 10 -16.61 27.14 -14.74
N GLU A 11 -16.95 25.88 -14.65
CA GLU A 11 -18.17 25.37 -15.24
C GLU A 11 -19.26 25.37 -14.17
N GLN A 12 -20.25 26.22 -14.42
CA GLN A 12 -21.49 26.28 -13.66
C GLN A 12 -22.25 24.97 -13.79
N ILE A 13 -22.37 24.24 -12.70
CA ILE A 13 -23.32 23.13 -12.57
C ILE A 13 -24.47 23.65 -11.71
N ASN A 14 -25.66 23.62 -12.32
CA ASN A 14 -26.91 24.06 -11.74
C ASN A 14 -27.24 23.29 -10.46
N SER A 15 -27.57 24.09 -9.46
CA SER A 15 -28.06 23.70 -8.14
C SER A 15 -29.43 23.02 -8.21
N THR A 16 -29.54 21.80 -7.71
CA THR A 16 -30.64 21.32 -6.86
C THR A 16 -30.23 20.04 -6.14
N ASP A 17 -30.36 20.09 -4.82
CA ASP A 17 -30.33 19.05 -3.78
C ASP A 17 -29.08 18.96 -2.88
N THR A 18 -29.29 19.61 -1.75
CA THR A 18 -28.95 19.29 -0.35
C THR A 18 -27.52 18.85 0.02
N ASN A 19 -26.80 19.82 0.53
CA ASN A 19 -25.89 19.86 1.71
C ASN A 19 -24.77 18.82 1.96
N THR A 20 -24.48 17.85 1.13
CA THR A 20 -23.33 16.95 1.29
C THR A 20 -22.34 16.95 0.12
N SER A 21 -22.60 17.68 -0.94
CA SER A 21 -21.93 17.52 -2.23
C SER A 21 -20.57 18.21 -2.42
N ASN A 22 -20.07 18.98 -1.43
CA ASN A 22 -18.81 19.73 -1.59
C ASN A 22 -17.88 19.65 -0.38
N PHE A 23 -17.98 18.59 0.45
CA PHE A 23 -17.03 18.40 1.53
C PHE A 23 -15.70 17.88 0.98
N GLY A 24 -14.59 18.52 1.39
CA GLY A 24 -13.25 18.08 1.11
C GLY A 24 -12.34 18.32 2.32
N ALA A 25 -11.49 17.35 2.63
CA ALA A 25 -10.47 17.47 3.66
C ALA A 25 -9.24 16.67 3.31
N LYS A 26 -8.08 17.10 3.83
CA LYS A 26 -6.82 16.36 3.74
C LYS A 26 -6.35 15.92 5.11
N VAL A 27 -6.11 14.62 5.25
CA VAL A 27 -5.49 14.03 6.43
C VAL A 27 -3.98 14.24 6.32
N PHE A 28 -3.36 14.83 7.37
CA PHE A 28 -1.92 15.09 7.35
C PHE A 28 -1.15 14.43 8.50
N LYS A 29 -1.86 13.97 9.54
CA LYS A 29 -1.22 13.32 10.68
C LYS A 29 -2.20 12.37 11.37
N ILE A 30 -1.69 11.24 11.82
CA ILE A 30 -2.34 10.35 12.77
C ILE A 30 -1.58 10.43 14.09
N SER A 31 -2.27 10.41 15.20
CA SER A 31 -1.68 10.37 16.54
C SER A 31 -2.64 9.71 17.53
N ARG A 32 -2.22 9.54 18.77
CA ARG A 32 -3.08 9.06 19.85
C ARG A 32 -3.05 10.03 21.02
N ASP A 33 -4.19 10.20 21.66
CA ASP A 33 -4.27 11.00 22.88
C ASP A 33 -3.71 10.21 24.10
N PRO A 34 -3.50 10.86 25.26
CA PRO A 34 -3.00 10.16 26.47
C PRO A 34 -3.89 9.01 26.93
N ALA A 35 -5.15 8.99 26.53
CA ALA A 35 -6.09 7.89 26.80
C ALA A 35 -6.00 6.75 25.77
N GLY A 36 -5.11 6.87 24.75
CA GLY A 36 -4.92 5.89 23.69
C GLY A 36 -5.89 6.00 22.52
N SER A 37 -6.81 6.99 22.53
CA SER A 37 -7.77 7.19 21.44
C SER A 37 -7.08 7.70 20.20
N ARG A 38 -7.38 7.10 19.04
CA ARG A 38 -6.85 7.51 17.75
C ARG A 38 -7.39 8.87 17.33
N LEU A 39 -6.49 9.75 16.92
CA LEU A 39 -6.76 11.10 16.44
C LEU A 39 -6.33 11.21 14.99
N THR A 40 -7.27 11.55 14.11
CA THR A 40 -7.00 11.88 12.71
C THR A 40 -6.97 13.40 12.57
N TYR A 41 -5.77 13.96 12.33
CA TYR A 41 -5.60 15.38 12.08
C TYR A 41 -5.84 15.67 10.62
N LEU A 42 -6.76 16.56 10.33
CA LEU A 42 -7.12 16.95 8.98
C LEU A 42 -7.32 18.47 8.85
N LYS A 43 -7.15 18.94 7.63
CA LYS A 43 -7.51 20.28 7.22
C LYS A 43 -8.75 20.20 6.33
N VAL A 44 -9.82 20.86 6.72
CA VAL A 44 -11.02 21.01 5.88
C VAL A 44 -10.69 21.99 4.76
N THR A 45 -10.74 21.55 3.52
CA THR A 45 -10.40 22.33 2.32
C THR A 45 -11.66 22.97 1.71
N SER A 46 -12.78 22.28 1.78
CA SER A 46 -14.07 22.78 1.31
C SER A 46 -15.23 22.24 2.15
N GLY A 47 -16.34 22.94 2.13
CA GLY A 47 -17.55 22.58 2.87
C GLY A 47 -17.41 22.69 4.39
N THR A 48 -18.12 21.82 5.08
CA THR A 48 -18.17 21.78 6.56
C THR A 48 -18.27 20.34 7.02
N LEU A 49 -17.42 19.97 7.98
CA LEU A 49 -17.46 18.67 8.66
C LEU A 49 -18.22 18.81 9.97
N LYS A 50 -19.17 17.93 10.24
CA LYS A 50 -19.95 17.92 11.48
C LYS A 50 -19.73 16.65 12.29
N VAL A 51 -19.94 16.74 13.58
CA VAL A 51 -20.00 15.57 14.46
C VAL A 51 -21.15 14.67 14.00
N LYS A 52 -20.89 13.35 13.93
CA LYS A 52 -21.74 12.27 13.39
C LYS A 52 -21.84 12.21 11.86
N ASP A 53 -21.14 13.06 11.12
CA ASP A 53 -21.02 12.87 9.67
C ASP A 53 -20.35 11.53 9.40
N THR A 54 -20.82 10.86 8.36
CA THR A 54 -20.26 9.61 7.86
C THR A 54 -19.27 9.95 6.76
N LEU A 55 -18.05 9.50 6.91
CA LEU A 55 -16.99 9.60 5.91
C LEU A 55 -16.71 8.24 5.30
N THR A 56 -16.34 8.24 4.05
CA THR A 56 -16.01 7.03 3.27
C THR A 56 -14.64 7.19 2.64
N GLY A 57 -13.93 6.08 2.51
CA GLY A 57 -12.63 6.03 1.86
C GLY A 57 -12.32 4.63 1.36
N ILE A 58 -11.12 4.43 0.82
CA ILE A 58 -10.67 3.13 0.33
C ILE A 58 -9.51 2.68 1.22
N ALA A 59 -9.70 1.57 1.93
CA ALA A 59 -8.66 1.00 2.78
C ALA A 59 -7.52 0.44 1.93
N GLY A 60 -6.27 0.77 2.27
CA GLY A 60 -5.09 0.10 1.69
C GLY A 60 -4.49 0.72 0.44
N LYS A 61 -4.85 1.94 0.04
CA LYS A 61 -4.27 2.61 -1.15
C LYS A 61 -2.74 2.86 -1.10
N GLN A 62 -2.08 2.71 0.04
CA GLN A 62 -0.62 2.90 0.12
C GLN A 62 0.18 1.83 -0.63
N GLN A 63 -0.41 0.70 -1.02
CA GLN A 63 0.29 -0.39 -1.70
C GLN A 63 -0.01 -0.53 -3.21
N SER A 64 -0.96 0.25 -3.77
CA SER A 64 -1.42 0.03 -5.16
C SER A 64 -1.38 1.26 -6.08
N LYS A 65 -0.40 2.15 -5.96
CA LYS A 65 -0.30 3.35 -6.83
C LYS A 65 0.12 3.08 -8.29
N LYS A 66 0.14 1.82 -8.75
CA LYS A 66 0.48 1.45 -10.15
C LYS A 66 -0.68 0.88 -10.99
N GLU A 67 -1.90 0.87 -10.46
CA GLU A 67 -3.06 0.31 -11.18
C GLU A 67 -3.92 1.32 -11.95
N SER A 68 -3.62 2.64 -11.89
CA SER A 68 -4.57 3.66 -12.37
C SER A 68 -4.59 3.90 -13.88
N ASP A 69 -3.62 3.39 -14.66
CA ASP A 69 -3.56 3.72 -16.09
C ASP A 69 -4.12 2.66 -17.06
N LEU A 70 -4.57 1.51 -16.55
CA LEU A 70 -5.10 0.42 -17.40
C LEU A 70 -6.56 0.03 -17.14
N ALA A 71 -7.26 0.68 -16.20
CA ALA A 71 -8.64 0.37 -15.88
C ALA A 71 -9.63 1.38 -16.49
N GLN A 72 -9.75 1.38 -17.81
CA GLN A 72 -10.93 1.90 -18.50
C GLN A 72 -11.87 0.74 -18.88
N ASP A 73 -12.21 -0.12 -17.97
CA ASP A 73 -13.47 -0.87 -18.09
C ASP A 73 -13.98 -1.28 -16.70
N ARG A 74 -15.23 -0.90 -16.44
CA ARG A 74 -15.92 -1.09 -15.15
C ARG A 74 -16.28 -2.57 -14.97
N SER A 75 -15.53 -3.28 -14.17
CA SER A 75 -16.05 -4.44 -13.44
C SER A 75 -15.51 -4.39 -12.00
N GLU A 76 -16.41 -4.45 -11.05
CA GLU A 76 -16.24 -4.28 -9.62
C GLU A 76 -15.04 -5.06 -9.06
N THR A 77 -13.89 -4.40 -8.98
CA THR A 77 -12.86 -4.79 -8.02
C THR A 77 -13.45 -4.48 -6.65
N VAL A 78 -13.61 -5.46 -5.80
CA VAL A 78 -13.99 -5.26 -4.39
C VAL A 78 -12.87 -4.48 -3.73
N MET A 79 -12.88 -3.18 -3.92
CA MET A 79 -12.06 -2.28 -3.12
C MET A 79 -12.65 -2.33 -1.71
N ASN A 80 -11.83 -2.65 -0.72
CA ASN A 80 -12.21 -2.56 0.69
C ASN A 80 -12.51 -1.09 1.02
N SER A 81 -13.73 -0.66 0.70
CA SER A 81 -14.21 0.65 1.10
C SER A 81 -14.53 0.63 2.59
N TRP A 82 -14.16 1.69 3.28
CA TRP A 82 -14.55 1.88 4.67
C TRP A 82 -15.59 3.01 4.78
N GLU A 83 -16.45 2.89 5.77
CA GLU A 83 -17.44 3.88 6.14
C GLU A 83 -17.43 4.04 7.65
N GLU A 84 -17.05 5.22 8.14
CA GLU A 84 -16.91 5.51 9.56
C GLU A 84 -17.52 6.85 9.93
N LYS A 85 -17.94 6.98 11.20
CA LYS A 85 -18.56 8.19 11.72
C LYS A 85 -17.61 9.01 12.55
N VAL A 86 -17.65 10.32 12.34
CA VAL A 86 -16.95 11.31 13.16
C VAL A 86 -17.60 11.36 14.55
N ASN A 87 -16.87 10.96 15.59
CA ASN A 87 -17.39 10.97 16.96
C ASN A 87 -17.21 12.32 17.64
N GLN A 88 -16.03 12.93 17.50
CA GLN A 88 -15.72 14.23 18.08
C GLN A 88 -14.84 15.02 17.09
N ILE A 89 -14.99 16.34 17.12
CA ILE A 89 -14.11 17.28 16.46
C ILE A 89 -13.42 18.12 17.53
N ARG A 90 -12.08 18.11 17.54
CA ARG A 90 -11.25 18.81 18.52
C ARG A 90 -10.36 19.84 17.82
N ILE A 91 -10.32 21.04 18.32
CA ILE A 91 -9.38 22.09 17.88
C ILE A 91 -8.32 22.24 18.98
N TYR A 92 -7.07 21.95 18.64
CA TYR A 92 -5.96 22.00 19.57
C TYR A 92 -5.30 23.37 19.61
N SER A 93 -4.94 23.82 20.82
CA SER A 93 -4.08 24.96 21.08
C SER A 93 -3.02 24.53 22.11
N GLY A 94 -1.84 24.10 21.60
CA GLY A 94 -0.84 23.40 22.40
C GLY A 94 -1.36 22.04 22.87
N GLU A 95 -1.28 21.75 24.17
CA GLU A 95 -1.75 20.50 24.76
C GLU A 95 -3.26 20.50 25.06
N LYS A 96 -3.90 21.68 25.04
CA LYS A 96 -5.33 21.82 25.31
C LYS A 96 -6.13 21.78 24.03
N TYR A 97 -7.34 21.26 24.11
CA TYR A 97 -8.27 21.26 22.99
C TYR A 97 -9.67 21.73 23.39
N GLU A 98 -10.39 22.26 22.42
CA GLU A 98 -11.80 22.60 22.52
C GLU A 98 -12.59 21.65 21.61
N MET A 99 -13.73 21.14 22.11
CA MET A 99 -14.64 20.33 21.30
C MET A 99 -15.63 21.24 20.58
N VAL A 100 -15.71 21.04 19.27
CA VAL A 100 -16.64 21.80 18.43
C VAL A 100 -17.64 20.86 17.74
N GLN A 101 -18.81 21.37 17.37
CA GLN A 101 -19.84 20.59 16.67
C GLN A 101 -19.60 20.55 15.16
N GLU A 102 -18.89 21.53 14.62
CA GLU A 102 -18.57 21.63 13.20
C GLU A 102 -17.20 22.27 12.96
N ALA A 103 -16.54 21.85 11.88
CA ALA A 103 -15.31 22.46 11.36
C ALA A 103 -15.55 22.91 9.92
N LYS A 104 -15.28 24.19 9.62
CA LYS A 104 -15.50 24.83 8.31
C LYS A 104 -14.24 24.82 7.47
N SER A 105 -14.42 25.03 6.17
CA SER A 105 -13.30 25.20 5.21
C SER A 105 -12.24 26.15 5.77
N GLY A 106 -10.96 25.76 5.63
CA GLY A 106 -9.79 26.45 6.15
C GLY A 106 -9.38 26.04 7.56
N MET A 107 -10.24 25.37 8.33
CA MET A 107 -9.92 24.94 9.69
C MET A 107 -9.06 23.67 9.72
N VAL A 108 -8.19 23.61 10.71
CA VAL A 108 -7.42 22.43 11.07
C VAL A 108 -8.01 21.85 12.36
N CYS A 109 -8.35 20.57 12.35
CA CYS A 109 -8.91 19.90 13.51
C CYS A 109 -8.41 18.46 13.62
N ALA A 110 -8.59 17.87 14.80
CA ALA A 110 -8.42 16.45 15.03
C ALA A 110 -9.80 15.80 15.23
N VAL A 111 -10.03 14.69 14.59
CA VAL A 111 -11.29 13.94 14.72
C VAL A 111 -11.05 12.58 15.32
N THR A 112 -12.04 12.09 16.06
CA THR A 112 -12.06 10.72 16.58
C THR A 112 -13.14 9.90 15.88
N GLY A 113 -12.98 8.59 15.86
CA GLY A 113 -13.94 7.66 15.24
C GLY A 113 -13.53 7.15 13.86
N LEU A 114 -12.40 7.63 13.33
CA LEU A 114 -11.84 7.18 12.06
C LEU A 114 -10.64 6.25 12.33
N ASN A 115 -10.73 4.98 11.91
CA ASN A 115 -9.71 3.96 12.17
C ASN A 115 -8.88 3.59 10.93
N TYR A 116 -9.43 3.82 9.73
CA TYR A 116 -8.80 3.40 8.47
C TYR A 116 -8.12 4.54 7.71
N THR A 117 -8.24 5.78 8.18
CA THR A 117 -7.58 6.94 7.56
C THR A 117 -6.05 6.85 7.70
N TYR A 118 -5.31 7.46 6.76
CA TYR A 118 -3.85 7.52 6.78
C TYR A 118 -3.33 8.92 6.41
N PRO A 119 -2.10 9.27 6.80
CA PRO A 119 -1.51 10.54 6.42
C PRO A 119 -1.36 10.67 4.90
N GLY A 120 -1.84 11.78 4.34
CA GLY A 120 -1.88 12.02 2.89
C GLY A 120 -3.19 11.65 2.22
N GLU A 121 -4.14 11.02 2.92
CA GLU A 121 -5.45 10.67 2.38
C GLU A 121 -6.30 11.91 2.11
N GLY A 122 -6.97 11.92 0.96
CA GLY A 122 -8.01 12.88 0.61
C GLY A 122 -9.38 12.33 0.96
N LEU A 123 -10.20 13.15 1.61
CA LEU A 123 -11.56 12.81 2.00
C LEU A 123 -12.58 13.64 1.21
N GLY A 124 -13.70 13.04 0.82
CA GLY A 124 -14.73 13.68 0.03
C GLY A 124 -14.25 13.98 -1.40
N ILE A 125 -14.22 15.25 -1.80
CA ILE A 125 -13.79 15.66 -3.15
C ILE A 125 -12.25 15.75 -3.31
N GLU A 126 -11.48 15.64 -2.22
CA GLU A 126 -10.03 15.72 -2.28
C GLU A 126 -9.41 14.42 -2.77
N CYS A 127 -8.37 14.55 -3.62
CA CYS A 127 -7.54 13.41 -4.02
C CYS A 127 -6.47 13.14 -2.98
N ASP A 128 -5.93 11.92 -2.95
CA ASP A 128 -4.78 11.60 -2.11
C ASP A 128 -3.56 12.45 -2.47
N SER A 129 -2.70 12.69 -1.50
CA SER A 129 -1.40 13.32 -1.75
C SER A 129 -0.48 12.35 -2.48
N GLU A 130 0.49 12.88 -3.24
CA GLU A 130 1.52 12.04 -3.83
C GLU A 130 2.32 11.31 -2.74
N ALA A 131 2.67 10.06 -3.01
CA ALA A 131 3.52 9.31 -2.09
C ALA A 131 4.90 9.99 -1.96
N PRO A 132 5.55 9.91 -0.79
CA PRO A 132 6.91 10.40 -0.64
C PRO A 132 7.82 9.78 -1.71
N ALA A 133 8.65 10.61 -2.35
CA ALA A 133 9.59 10.17 -3.39
C ALA A 133 10.73 9.29 -2.83
N LEU A 134 10.99 9.37 -1.53
CA LEU A 134 12.03 8.62 -0.85
C LEU A 134 11.41 7.47 -0.05
N GLU A 135 11.89 6.26 -0.25
CA GLU A 135 11.56 5.09 0.55
C GLU A 135 12.72 4.74 1.49
N PRO A 136 12.45 4.23 2.70
CA PRO A 136 13.48 3.72 3.58
C PRO A 136 14.24 2.55 2.93
N VAL A 137 15.56 2.68 2.85
CA VAL A 137 16.44 1.69 2.17
C VAL A 137 17.21 0.80 3.14
N LEU A 138 17.25 1.13 4.43
CA LEU A 138 17.95 0.37 5.45
C LEU A 138 16.95 -0.42 6.29
N SER A 139 17.22 -1.71 6.49
CA SER A 139 16.43 -2.59 7.35
C SER A 139 17.26 -2.94 8.58
N TYR A 140 16.70 -2.66 9.76
CA TYR A 140 17.29 -2.93 11.05
C TYR A 140 16.43 -3.94 11.79
N LYS A 141 17.04 -4.99 12.33
CA LYS A 141 16.36 -5.87 13.28
C LYS A 141 16.20 -5.15 14.61
N ILE A 142 15.03 -5.25 15.21
CA ILE A 142 14.75 -4.74 16.56
C ILE A 142 15.02 -5.87 17.54
N GLU A 143 16.02 -5.67 18.40
CA GLU A 143 16.36 -6.60 19.45
C GLU A 143 15.59 -6.25 20.72
N LEU A 144 14.75 -7.19 21.15
CA LEU A 144 13.90 -7.04 22.32
C LEU A 144 14.62 -7.61 23.56
N PRO A 145 14.45 -7.00 24.75
CA PRO A 145 15.01 -7.54 25.98
C PRO A 145 14.39 -8.89 26.34
N GLU A 146 15.11 -9.68 27.14
CA GLU A 146 14.61 -10.98 27.60
C GLU A 146 13.27 -10.85 28.35
N GLY A 147 12.34 -11.74 28.00
CA GLY A 147 11.00 -11.77 28.61
C GLY A 147 9.99 -10.80 27.96
N CYS A 148 10.37 -10.02 26.96
CA CYS A 148 9.44 -9.19 26.20
C CYS A 148 8.58 -10.06 25.27
N ASP A 149 7.26 -9.84 25.30
CA ASP A 149 6.33 -10.49 24.36
C ASP A 149 6.46 -9.86 22.96
N VAL A 150 6.99 -10.65 22.02
CA VAL A 150 7.26 -10.21 20.64
C VAL A 150 5.97 -9.80 19.92
N HIS A 151 4.87 -10.55 20.09
CA HIS A 151 3.61 -10.25 19.40
C HIS A 151 2.95 -8.98 19.95
N LYS A 152 3.02 -8.78 21.27
CA LYS A 152 2.56 -7.54 21.90
C LYS A 152 3.38 -6.35 21.42
N MET A 153 4.72 -6.51 21.35
CA MET A 153 5.59 -5.46 20.83
C MET A 153 5.33 -5.17 19.35
N LEU A 154 5.10 -6.19 18.52
CA LEU A 154 4.72 -6.01 17.12
C LEU A 154 3.44 -5.15 17.00
N GLY A 155 2.43 -5.43 17.82
CA GLY A 155 1.21 -4.60 17.89
C GLY A 155 1.50 -3.14 18.27
N ASN A 156 2.39 -2.92 19.23
CA ASN A 156 2.82 -1.58 19.65
C ASN A 156 3.57 -0.83 18.54
N LEU A 157 4.46 -1.52 17.81
CA LEU A 157 5.21 -0.95 16.69
C LEU A 157 4.32 -0.62 15.49
N ARG A 158 3.28 -1.42 15.25
CA ARG A 158 2.25 -1.10 14.23
C ARG A 158 1.50 0.19 14.54
N ILE A 159 1.29 0.50 15.82
CA ILE A 159 0.71 1.79 16.23
C ILE A 159 1.63 2.97 15.86
N LEU A 160 2.94 2.81 16.03
CA LEU A 160 3.91 3.84 15.62
C LEU A 160 3.98 3.98 14.10
N GLU A 161 3.88 2.87 13.36
CA GLU A 161 3.82 2.86 11.89
C GLU A 161 2.60 3.61 11.35
N GLU A 162 1.43 3.53 12.02
CA GLU A 162 0.24 4.32 11.66
C GLU A 162 0.47 5.84 11.79
N GLU A 163 1.32 6.24 12.75
CA GLU A 163 1.60 7.65 13.02
C GLU A 163 2.70 8.23 12.12
N ASP A 164 3.66 7.40 11.72
CA ASP A 164 4.79 7.78 10.84
C ASP A 164 4.77 6.96 9.54
N PRO A 165 4.30 7.55 8.42
CA PRO A 165 4.26 6.85 7.14
C PRO A 165 5.63 6.46 6.56
N MET A 166 6.73 7.01 7.12
CA MET A 166 8.10 6.66 6.73
C MET A 166 8.64 5.46 7.50
N LEU A 167 8.01 5.08 8.61
CA LEU A 167 8.33 3.89 9.36
C LEU A 167 7.63 2.69 8.74
N LYS A 168 8.37 1.66 8.33
CA LYS A 168 7.80 0.39 7.87
C LYS A 168 8.25 -0.74 8.78
N ILE A 169 7.31 -1.41 9.41
CA ILE A 169 7.57 -2.55 10.29
C ILE A 169 7.32 -3.85 9.51
N VAL A 170 8.32 -4.71 9.47
CA VAL A 170 8.26 -6.01 8.78
C VAL A 170 8.39 -7.11 9.82
N TRP A 171 7.41 -8.01 9.84
CA TRP A 171 7.45 -9.23 10.62
C TRP A 171 7.99 -10.39 9.78
N ASN A 172 9.07 -11.01 10.23
CA ASN A 172 9.60 -12.22 9.63
C ASN A 172 9.11 -13.44 10.44
N GLU A 173 8.13 -14.16 9.90
CA GLU A 173 7.53 -15.32 10.56
C GLU A 173 8.52 -16.49 10.71
N GLU A 174 9.44 -16.70 9.74
CA GLU A 174 10.38 -17.81 9.74
C GLU A 174 11.42 -17.67 10.85
N LEU A 175 11.87 -16.44 11.09
CA LEU A 175 12.88 -16.13 12.11
C LEU A 175 12.27 -15.68 13.44
N GLY A 176 10.96 -15.34 13.46
CA GLY A 176 10.31 -14.74 14.63
C GLY A 176 10.87 -13.35 14.98
N GLU A 177 11.27 -12.58 13.98
CA GLU A 177 11.99 -11.31 14.15
C GLU A 177 11.18 -10.13 13.65
N ILE A 178 11.32 -8.99 14.33
CA ILE A 178 10.75 -7.71 13.90
C ILE A 178 11.86 -6.88 13.27
N HIS A 179 11.62 -6.38 12.06
CA HIS A 179 12.51 -5.47 11.36
C HIS A 179 11.82 -4.12 11.15
N ALA A 180 12.59 -3.03 11.29
CA ALA A 180 12.16 -1.68 10.93
C ALA A 180 12.96 -1.20 9.72
N LYS A 181 12.25 -0.71 8.67
CA LYS A 181 12.90 -0.02 7.56
C LYS A 181 12.97 1.47 7.89
N LEU A 182 14.19 2.01 7.90
CA LEU A 182 14.50 3.37 8.32
C LEU A 182 15.45 4.04 7.31
N MET A 183 15.50 5.36 7.32
CA MET A 183 16.38 6.12 6.43
C MET A 183 17.79 6.36 7.04
N GLY A 184 17.97 6.17 8.34
CA GLY A 184 19.26 6.37 8.97
C GLY A 184 19.24 6.42 10.50
N ALA A 185 20.43 6.64 11.08
CA ALA A 185 20.71 6.57 12.51
C ALA A 185 19.84 7.49 13.37
N VAL A 186 19.51 8.69 12.89
CA VAL A 186 18.67 9.64 13.65
C VAL A 186 17.28 9.08 13.90
N GLN A 187 16.69 8.39 12.93
CA GLN A 187 15.38 7.74 13.10
C GLN A 187 15.45 6.59 14.12
N ILE A 188 16.57 5.87 14.20
CA ILE A 188 16.78 4.83 15.22
C ILE A 188 16.68 5.42 16.62
N GLU A 189 17.40 6.53 16.86
CA GLU A 189 17.39 7.20 18.16
C GLU A 189 15.99 7.70 18.55
N ILE A 190 15.26 8.28 17.59
CA ILE A 190 13.88 8.73 17.80
C ILE A 190 12.99 7.54 18.12
N LEU A 191 13.10 6.44 17.35
CA LEU A 191 12.28 5.25 17.53
C LEU A 191 12.56 4.56 18.87
N LYS A 192 13.84 4.47 19.30
CA LYS A 192 14.22 4.00 20.62
C LYS A 192 13.54 4.80 21.73
N SER A 193 13.64 6.14 21.67
CA SER A 193 12.99 7.02 22.65
C SER A 193 11.47 6.82 22.67
N LEU A 194 10.82 6.75 21.50
CA LEU A 194 9.37 6.56 21.42
C LEU A 194 8.92 5.22 22.02
N ILE A 195 9.65 4.14 21.76
CA ILE A 195 9.36 2.81 22.31
C ILE A 195 9.51 2.84 23.83
N LYS A 196 10.58 3.43 24.32
CA LYS A 196 10.84 3.55 25.76
C LYS A 196 9.78 4.39 26.46
N ASP A 197 9.47 5.57 25.92
CA ASP A 197 8.55 6.53 26.53
C ASP A 197 7.10 6.02 26.54
N ARG A 198 6.68 5.33 25.47
CA ARG A 198 5.28 4.86 25.35
C ARG A 198 5.03 3.48 25.90
N PHE A 199 6.01 2.57 25.76
CA PHE A 199 5.81 1.16 26.10
C PHE A 199 6.70 0.69 27.24
N GLY A 200 7.64 1.54 27.71
CA GLY A 200 8.52 1.24 28.84
C GLY A 200 9.56 0.15 28.54
N VAL A 201 9.86 -0.11 27.27
CA VAL A 201 10.78 -1.15 26.83
C VAL A 201 12.02 -0.52 26.20
N ASP A 202 13.19 -0.89 26.68
CA ASP A 202 14.46 -0.53 26.06
C ASP A 202 14.77 -1.55 24.96
N VAL A 203 14.93 -1.10 23.72
CA VAL A 203 15.24 -1.92 22.55
C VAL A 203 16.60 -1.54 21.96
N GLU A 204 17.27 -2.52 21.35
CA GLU A 204 18.47 -2.30 20.57
C GLU A 204 18.19 -2.58 19.08
N PHE A 205 19.06 -2.05 18.22
CA PHE A 205 19.00 -2.26 16.78
C PHE A 205 20.32 -2.87 16.32
N ASP A 206 20.26 -3.82 15.39
CA ASP A 206 21.45 -4.39 14.78
C ASP A 206 22.19 -3.37 13.87
N THR A 207 23.20 -3.84 13.16
CA THR A 207 24.03 -2.99 12.28
C THR A 207 23.29 -2.51 11.02
N GLY A 208 22.07 -2.96 10.81
CA GLY A 208 21.29 -2.66 9.63
C GLY A 208 21.79 -3.32 8.34
N ASN A 209 20.89 -3.71 7.50
CA ASN A 209 21.16 -4.30 6.20
C ASN A 209 20.54 -3.48 5.10
N ILE A 210 21.22 -3.36 3.96
CA ILE A 210 20.66 -2.70 2.77
C ILE A 210 19.54 -3.57 2.23
N VAL A 211 18.40 -2.96 1.93
CA VAL A 211 17.28 -3.63 1.28
C VAL A 211 17.51 -3.61 -0.22
N TYR A 212 18.00 -4.73 -0.74
CA TYR A 212 18.14 -4.91 -2.19
C TYR A 212 16.79 -5.18 -2.84
N LYS A 213 16.69 -4.83 -4.12
CA LYS A 213 15.66 -5.30 -5.05
C LYS A 213 16.34 -6.15 -6.12
N GLU A 214 15.60 -7.04 -6.78
CA GLU A 214 16.11 -7.85 -7.88
C GLU A 214 15.43 -7.47 -9.19
N THR A 215 16.17 -7.52 -10.29
CA THR A 215 15.63 -7.40 -11.65
C THR A 215 16.38 -8.34 -12.59
N ILE A 216 15.93 -8.40 -13.84
CA ILE A 216 16.54 -9.22 -14.90
C ILE A 216 17.19 -8.36 -15.97
N GLN A 217 18.22 -8.89 -16.64
CA GLN A 217 18.89 -8.20 -17.74
C GLN A 217 18.53 -8.73 -19.10
N ASN A 218 17.96 -9.92 -19.18
CA ASN A 218 17.58 -10.58 -20.44
C ASN A 218 16.09 -10.92 -20.46
N THR A 219 15.56 -11.07 -21.66
CA THR A 219 14.18 -11.56 -21.86
C THR A 219 14.14 -13.07 -21.71
N VAL A 220 13.20 -13.56 -20.90
CA VAL A 220 12.97 -14.99 -20.67
C VAL A 220 11.50 -15.34 -20.77
N GLU A 221 11.22 -16.61 -20.99
CA GLU A 221 9.89 -17.18 -20.88
C GLU A 221 9.81 -18.03 -19.61
N GLY A 222 8.85 -17.71 -18.76
CA GLY A 222 8.52 -18.50 -17.59
C GLY A 222 7.30 -19.36 -17.83
N VAL A 223 7.43 -20.66 -17.66
CA VAL A 223 6.33 -21.62 -17.83
C VAL A 223 5.95 -22.25 -16.51
N GLY A 224 4.68 -22.14 -16.16
CA GLY A 224 4.11 -22.74 -14.97
C GLY A 224 3.04 -23.75 -15.32
N HIS A 225 3.22 -24.96 -14.83
CA HIS A 225 2.31 -26.07 -15.03
C HIS A 225 1.84 -26.61 -13.66
N PHE A 226 0.54 -26.77 -13.50
CA PHE A 226 -0.08 -27.31 -12.30
C PHE A 226 -1.07 -28.39 -12.68
N GLU A 227 -0.73 -29.65 -12.40
CA GLU A 227 -1.51 -30.84 -12.78
C GLU A 227 -1.49 -31.92 -11.67
N PRO A 228 -1.96 -31.61 -10.45
CA PRO A 228 -2.26 -32.67 -9.49
C PRO A 228 -3.57 -33.36 -9.88
N LEU A 229 -3.87 -34.52 -9.26
CA LEU A 229 -5.06 -35.31 -9.59
C LEU A 229 -6.34 -34.45 -9.67
N ARG A 230 -6.99 -34.46 -10.83
CA ARG A 230 -8.21 -33.71 -11.18
C ARG A 230 -8.06 -32.17 -11.23
N HIS A 231 -6.83 -31.67 -11.39
CA HIS A 231 -6.57 -30.25 -11.60
C HIS A 231 -5.67 -30.04 -12.81
N TYR A 232 -5.83 -28.96 -13.53
CA TYR A 232 -4.97 -28.62 -14.67
C TYR A 232 -4.95 -27.12 -14.91
N ALA A 233 -3.77 -26.51 -14.94
CA ALA A 233 -3.56 -25.16 -15.42
C ALA A 233 -2.14 -25.01 -15.98
N GLU A 234 -2.00 -24.27 -17.08
CA GLU A 234 -0.72 -23.92 -17.69
C GLU A 234 -0.70 -22.43 -17.98
N VAL A 235 0.43 -21.78 -17.69
CA VAL A 235 0.65 -20.34 -17.84
C VAL A 235 2.03 -20.10 -18.42
N HIS A 236 2.09 -19.29 -19.47
CA HIS A 236 3.32 -18.83 -20.12
C HIS A 236 3.45 -17.32 -19.93
N LEU A 237 4.55 -16.89 -19.35
CA LEU A 237 4.85 -15.50 -19.07
C LEU A 237 6.13 -15.08 -19.78
N LYS A 238 6.07 -14.10 -20.63
CA LYS A 238 7.25 -13.40 -21.14
C LYS A 238 7.67 -12.37 -20.12
N MET A 239 8.91 -12.44 -19.66
CA MET A 239 9.49 -11.54 -18.68
C MET A 239 10.62 -10.76 -19.34
N GLU A 240 10.54 -9.44 -19.33
CA GLU A 240 11.45 -8.53 -20.02
C GLU A 240 11.99 -7.51 -19.01
N PRO A 241 13.27 -7.08 -19.13
CA PRO A 241 13.79 -5.99 -18.33
C PRO A 241 12.99 -4.69 -18.62
N GLY A 242 12.69 -3.94 -17.57
CA GLY A 242 12.05 -2.63 -17.63
C GLY A 242 13.03 -1.49 -17.41
N GLU A 243 12.56 -0.27 -17.57
CA GLU A 243 13.34 0.92 -17.22
C GLU A 243 13.53 1.03 -15.71
N ARG A 244 14.64 1.60 -15.27
CA ARG A 244 14.92 1.79 -13.84
C ARG A 244 13.84 2.67 -13.19
N GLY A 245 13.25 2.16 -12.09
CA GLY A 245 12.16 2.82 -11.39
C GLY A 245 10.76 2.57 -11.98
N SER A 246 10.63 1.79 -13.07
CA SER A 246 9.33 1.44 -13.65
C SER A 246 8.52 0.45 -12.80
N GLY A 247 9.17 -0.26 -11.88
CA GLY A 247 8.58 -1.34 -11.09
C GLY A 247 8.11 -2.51 -11.93
N ILE A 248 7.02 -3.16 -11.54
CA ILE A 248 6.45 -4.28 -12.29
C ILE A 248 5.33 -3.79 -13.17
N VAL A 249 5.49 -3.98 -14.48
CA VAL A 249 4.46 -3.70 -15.50
C VAL A 249 3.88 -5.03 -15.96
N ILE A 250 2.56 -5.18 -15.88
CA ILE A 250 1.87 -6.43 -16.22
C ILE A 250 0.95 -6.22 -17.42
N GLY A 251 0.94 -7.19 -18.33
CA GLY A 251 0.10 -7.14 -19.53
C GLY A 251 -0.26 -8.52 -20.05
N THR A 252 -1.08 -8.56 -21.10
CA THR A 252 -1.44 -9.80 -21.82
C THR A 252 -1.39 -9.59 -23.31
N ASP A 253 -0.76 -10.53 -24.02
CA ASP A 253 -0.77 -10.69 -25.49
C ASP A 253 -1.44 -12.02 -25.88
N CYS A 254 -2.06 -12.71 -24.89
CA CYS A 254 -2.73 -13.99 -25.12
C CYS A 254 -4.07 -13.78 -25.84
N SER A 255 -4.33 -14.53 -26.91
CA SER A 255 -5.61 -14.48 -27.62
C SER A 255 -6.74 -15.13 -26.80
N GLU A 256 -7.98 -14.64 -26.98
CA GLU A 256 -9.17 -15.24 -26.33
C GLU A 256 -9.46 -16.67 -26.84
N ASP A 257 -9.04 -16.99 -28.04
CA ASP A 257 -9.16 -18.35 -28.61
C ASP A 257 -8.24 -19.36 -27.89
N MET A 258 -7.13 -18.88 -27.33
CA MET A 258 -6.17 -19.72 -26.62
C MET A 258 -6.54 -19.88 -25.14
N LEU A 259 -6.95 -18.80 -24.49
CA LEU A 259 -7.38 -18.78 -23.11
C LEU A 259 -8.49 -17.76 -22.90
N ASP A 260 -9.61 -18.20 -22.33
CA ASP A 260 -10.74 -17.33 -22.02
C ASP A 260 -10.33 -16.11 -21.20
N LYS A 261 -10.93 -14.95 -21.49
CA LYS A 261 -10.60 -13.65 -20.90
C LYS A 261 -10.72 -13.61 -19.37
N ASN A 262 -11.64 -14.39 -18.80
CA ASN A 262 -11.78 -14.44 -17.34
C ASN A 262 -10.57 -15.13 -16.70
N TRP A 263 -10.03 -16.18 -17.32
CA TRP A 263 -8.81 -16.82 -16.87
C TRP A 263 -7.59 -15.91 -17.03
N GLN A 264 -7.51 -15.16 -18.14
CA GLN A 264 -6.45 -14.16 -18.32
C GLN A 264 -6.48 -13.11 -17.21
N ARG A 265 -7.65 -12.53 -16.92
CA ARG A 265 -7.81 -11.56 -15.81
C ARG A 265 -7.41 -12.14 -14.47
N LEU A 266 -7.78 -13.38 -14.21
CA LEU A 266 -7.43 -14.07 -12.97
C LEU A 266 -5.91 -14.24 -12.82
N ILE A 267 -5.21 -14.62 -13.91
CA ILE A 267 -3.75 -14.73 -13.92
C ILE A 267 -3.10 -13.36 -13.62
N LEU A 268 -3.58 -12.28 -14.26
CA LEU A 268 -3.08 -10.93 -14.00
C LEU A 268 -3.32 -10.52 -12.54
N THR A 269 -4.47 -10.86 -11.97
CA THR A 269 -4.75 -10.65 -10.54
C THR A 269 -3.75 -11.40 -9.67
N HIS A 270 -3.43 -12.67 -9.99
CA HIS A 270 -2.47 -13.46 -9.23
C HIS A 270 -1.02 -12.93 -9.34
N LEU A 271 -0.68 -12.25 -10.42
CA LEU A 271 0.60 -11.55 -10.54
C LEU A 271 0.69 -10.32 -9.63
N LEU A 272 -0.46 -9.67 -9.35
CA LEU A 272 -0.54 -8.45 -8.54
C LEU A 272 -0.80 -8.70 -7.05
N GLU A 273 -1.38 -9.86 -6.68
CA GLU A 273 -1.86 -10.10 -5.32
C GLU A 273 -0.75 -10.23 -4.27
N LYS A 274 0.49 -10.42 -4.70
CA LYS A 274 1.64 -10.49 -3.81
C LYS A 274 2.93 -9.96 -4.43
N GLU A 275 3.88 -9.57 -3.60
CA GLU A 275 5.26 -9.29 -3.99
C GLU A 275 5.97 -10.59 -4.37
N HIS A 276 6.45 -10.67 -5.61
CA HIS A 276 7.27 -11.80 -6.06
C HIS A 276 8.73 -11.59 -5.65
N ARG A 277 9.38 -12.67 -5.24
CA ARG A 277 10.77 -12.66 -4.79
C ARG A 277 11.70 -13.22 -5.85
N GLY A 278 12.84 -12.57 -6.01
CA GLY A 278 13.91 -12.97 -6.89
C GLY A 278 14.63 -14.26 -6.44
N VAL A 279 15.64 -14.64 -7.17
CA VAL A 279 16.35 -15.91 -6.99
C VAL A 279 17.76 -15.77 -6.42
N LEU A 280 18.30 -14.53 -6.38
CA LEU A 280 19.65 -14.28 -5.86
C LEU A 280 19.67 -14.21 -4.33
N THR A 281 18.87 -13.32 -3.77
CA THR A 281 18.80 -13.04 -2.32
C THR A 281 17.40 -13.21 -1.75
N GLY A 282 16.40 -13.49 -2.61
CA GLY A 282 14.99 -13.49 -2.22
C GLY A 282 14.43 -12.08 -2.03
N SER A 283 15.12 -11.07 -2.50
CA SER A 283 14.64 -9.69 -2.52
C SER A 283 13.47 -9.52 -3.48
N VAL A 284 12.64 -8.49 -3.25
CA VAL A 284 11.48 -8.22 -4.11
C VAL A 284 11.94 -7.85 -5.52
N ILE A 285 11.30 -8.43 -6.53
CA ILE A 285 11.59 -8.09 -7.93
C ILE A 285 11.00 -6.73 -8.30
N THR A 286 11.68 -6.02 -9.20
CA THR A 286 11.26 -4.70 -9.71
C THR A 286 11.78 -4.48 -11.13
N ASP A 287 11.34 -3.40 -11.76
CA ASP A 287 11.85 -2.91 -13.04
C ASP A 287 11.85 -3.98 -14.14
N MET A 288 10.70 -4.61 -14.29
CA MET A 288 10.46 -5.59 -15.35
C MET A 288 9.03 -5.58 -15.84
N LYS A 289 8.85 -6.01 -17.08
CA LYS A 289 7.55 -6.23 -17.70
C LYS A 289 7.25 -7.74 -17.74
N ILE A 290 6.08 -8.11 -17.26
CA ILE A 290 5.58 -9.49 -17.28
C ILE A 290 4.34 -9.54 -18.16
N THR A 291 4.41 -10.26 -19.27
CA THR A 291 3.33 -10.36 -20.24
C THR A 291 2.84 -11.80 -20.34
N LEU A 292 1.54 -12.03 -20.11
CA LEU A 292 0.91 -13.31 -20.36
C LEU A 292 0.86 -13.56 -21.89
N THR A 293 1.57 -14.57 -22.37
CA THR A 293 1.65 -14.90 -23.81
C THR A 293 0.77 -16.07 -24.17
N ALA A 294 0.62 -17.05 -23.29
CA ALA A 294 -0.21 -18.22 -23.52
C ALA A 294 -0.70 -18.81 -22.19
N GLY A 295 -1.76 -19.59 -22.26
CA GLY A 295 -2.25 -20.34 -21.12
C GLY A 295 -3.20 -21.46 -21.57
N ARG A 296 -3.40 -22.44 -20.73
CA ARG A 296 -4.28 -23.56 -21.03
C ARG A 296 -5.10 -23.96 -19.81
N ALA A 297 -6.40 -24.12 -20.05
CA ALA A 297 -7.39 -24.62 -19.09
C ALA A 297 -7.98 -25.93 -19.58
N HIS A 298 -8.44 -26.76 -18.67
CA HIS A 298 -9.23 -27.94 -18.98
C HIS A 298 -10.67 -27.77 -18.49
N LEU A 299 -11.66 -27.94 -19.37
CA LEU A 299 -13.07 -27.65 -19.12
C LEU A 299 -13.66 -28.26 -17.84
N LYS A 300 -13.13 -29.41 -17.40
CA LYS A 300 -13.64 -30.16 -16.24
C LYS A 300 -12.70 -30.16 -15.03
N HIS A 301 -11.46 -29.68 -15.20
CA HIS A 301 -10.40 -29.89 -14.22
C HIS A 301 -9.63 -28.59 -13.92
N THR A 302 -10.12 -27.45 -14.33
CA THR A 302 -9.48 -26.17 -13.99
C THR A 302 -10.35 -25.40 -13.01
N GLU A 303 -9.75 -25.04 -11.89
CA GLU A 303 -10.32 -24.15 -10.88
C GLU A 303 -9.45 -22.90 -10.74
N GLY A 304 -9.99 -21.81 -10.16
CA GLY A 304 -9.25 -20.55 -10.03
C GLY A 304 -7.93 -20.69 -9.26
N GLY A 305 -7.91 -21.54 -8.23
CA GLY A 305 -6.71 -21.82 -7.45
C GLY A 305 -5.58 -22.49 -8.23
N ASP A 306 -5.89 -23.20 -9.32
CA ASP A 306 -4.90 -23.88 -10.16
C ASP A 306 -4.08 -22.86 -10.94
N PHE A 307 -4.72 -21.82 -11.47
CA PHE A 307 -4.03 -20.72 -12.12
C PHE A 307 -3.15 -19.93 -11.16
N ARG A 308 -3.53 -19.80 -9.89
CA ARG A 308 -2.65 -19.20 -8.89
C ARG A 308 -1.34 -19.97 -8.77
N GLN A 309 -1.43 -21.29 -8.64
CA GLN A 309 -0.25 -22.14 -8.53
C GLN A 309 0.59 -22.14 -9.81
N ALA A 310 -0.05 -22.23 -10.98
CA ALA A 310 0.62 -22.19 -12.27
C ALA A 310 1.33 -20.82 -12.48
N THR A 311 0.68 -19.71 -12.15
CA THR A 311 1.26 -18.36 -12.27
C THR A 311 2.50 -18.20 -11.40
N TYR A 312 2.45 -18.63 -10.14
CA TYR A 312 3.62 -18.53 -9.25
C TYR A 312 4.78 -19.41 -9.70
N ARG A 313 4.48 -20.58 -10.25
CA ARG A 313 5.51 -21.47 -10.84
C ARG A 313 6.10 -20.84 -12.09
N ALA A 314 5.29 -20.21 -12.96
CA ALA A 314 5.77 -19.52 -14.16
C ALA A 314 6.74 -18.38 -13.79
N VAL A 315 6.38 -17.52 -12.84
CA VAL A 315 7.27 -16.45 -12.36
C VAL A 315 8.57 -17.04 -11.82
N ARG A 316 8.49 -18.04 -10.94
CA ARG A 316 9.67 -18.65 -10.33
C ARG A 316 10.59 -19.31 -11.37
N GLN A 317 10.02 -20.05 -12.30
CA GLN A 317 10.75 -20.74 -13.34
C GLN A 317 11.44 -19.75 -14.29
N GLY A 318 10.76 -18.68 -14.70
CA GLY A 318 11.35 -17.63 -15.53
C GLY A 318 12.50 -16.91 -14.83
N LEU A 319 12.35 -16.54 -13.55
CA LEU A 319 13.43 -15.92 -12.76
C LEU A 319 14.65 -16.84 -12.59
N MET A 320 14.45 -18.15 -12.51
CA MET A 320 15.56 -19.11 -12.44
C MET A 320 16.35 -19.25 -13.75
N GLN A 321 15.74 -18.89 -14.89
CA GLN A 321 16.41 -18.89 -16.19
C GLN A 321 17.00 -17.53 -16.57
N ALA A 322 16.57 -16.47 -15.90
CA ALA A 322 17.00 -15.12 -16.17
C ALA A 322 18.39 -14.81 -15.62
N GLU A 323 19.06 -13.87 -16.28
CA GLU A 323 20.24 -13.21 -15.73
C GLU A 323 19.79 -12.15 -14.75
N SER A 324 19.64 -12.54 -13.48
CA SER A 324 19.19 -11.66 -12.40
C SER A 324 20.32 -10.81 -11.86
N ILE A 325 20.02 -9.56 -11.50
CA ILE A 325 20.92 -8.62 -10.84
C ILE A 325 20.26 -7.98 -9.62
N LEU A 326 21.11 -7.54 -8.67
CA LEU A 326 20.69 -6.76 -7.51
C LEU A 326 20.68 -5.28 -7.85
N LEU A 327 19.67 -4.58 -7.33
CA LEU A 327 19.54 -3.13 -7.35
C LEU A 327 19.57 -2.62 -5.91
N GLU A 328 20.36 -1.56 -5.67
CA GLU A 328 20.40 -0.77 -4.45
C GLU A 328 19.43 0.40 -4.54
#